data_57b8072c2977ce47623689f95c1c0f16
#
_entry.id   57b8072c2977ce47623689f95c1c0f16
#
_cell.length_a   1.000
_cell.length_b   1.000
_cell.length_c   1.000
_cell.angle_alpha   90.00
_cell.angle_beta   90.00
_cell.angle_gamma   90.00
#
_symmetry.space_group_name_H-M   'P 1'
#
loop_
_entity.id
_entity.type
_entity.pdbx_description
1 polymer ?
#
loop_
_entity_poly.entity_id
_entity_poly.type
_entity_poly.pdbx_seq_one_letter_code
_entity_poly.pdbx_strand_id
1 'polypeptide(L)'
;MGEFILIDRVTNMTSACGVVENVNTEEHGLYEGRVDRKVRAAVKGQTAVTVEFVKSDKVNRAFVEDVEKVLHIDGRHTYLYAPSQGEDISLVLKHLHRAGIVVLLLVDKKQADSIENKTENYITNWSENGTEVEEVAAYIRKQSVYGEASVRNGNYI
;
A
#
# COMPACT_ATOMS: atom_id res chain seq x y z
N MET A 1 -33.62 -8.14 -1.40
CA MET A 1 -33.25 -6.72 -1.33
C MET A 1 -32.77 -6.41 0.09
N GLY A 2 -31.65 -5.75 0.22
CA GLY A 2 -31.10 -5.30 1.49
C GLY A 2 -30.82 -3.82 1.47
N GLU A 3 -31.03 -3.16 2.58
CA GLU A 3 -30.66 -1.75 2.77
C GLU A 3 -29.48 -1.68 3.73
N PHE A 4 -28.58 -0.73 3.53
CA PHE A 4 -27.46 -0.48 4.42
C PHE A 4 -27.21 1.01 4.63
N ILE A 5 -26.61 1.33 5.76
CA ILE A 5 -26.08 2.65 6.06
C ILE A 5 -24.59 2.58 6.32
N LEU A 6 -23.85 3.57 5.88
CA LEU A 6 -22.45 3.75 6.21
C LEU A 6 -22.34 4.77 7.34
N ILE A 7 -21.71 4.36 8.42
CA ILE A 7 -21.47 5.20 9.60
C ILE A 7 -19.97 5.48 9.68
N ASP A 8 -19.61 6.75 9.74
CA ASP A 8 -18.23 7.16 10.00
C ASP A 8 -17.82 6.72 11.40
N ARG A 9 -16.71 5.97 11.51
CA ARG A 9 -16.25 5.39 12.78
C ARG A 9 -15.70 6.41 13.77
N VAL A 10 -15.32 7.58 13.30
CA VAL A 10 -14.73 8.65 14.13
C VAL A 10 -15.81 9.58 14.66
N THR A 11 -16.71 10.01 13.79
CA THR A 11 -17.77 10.99 14.12
C THR A 11 -19.09 10.35 14.53
N ASN A 12 -19.26 9.04 14.27
CA ASN A 12 -20.52 8.30 14.43
C ASN A 12 -21.69 8.90 13.61
N MET A 13 -21.37 9.68 12.59
CA MET A 13 -22.38 10.26 11.70
C MET A 13 -22.66 9.32 10.52
N THR A 14 -23.90 9.32 10.04
CA THR A 14 -24.26 8.62 8.81
C THR A 14 -23.65 9.32 7.62
N SER A 15 -22.73 8.63 6.94
CA SER A 15 -22.00 9.16 5.78
C SER A 15 -22.72 8.86 4.47
N ALA A 16 -23.44 7.73 4.39
CA ALA A 16 -24.22 7.34 3.22
C ALA A 16 -25.26 6.28 3.56
N CYS A 17 -26.19 6.08 2.66
CA CYS A 17 -27.11 4.93 2.66
C CYS A 17 -27.19 4.36 1.24
N GLY A 18 -27.57 3.11 1.14
CA GLY A 18 -27.72 2.45 -0.14
C GLY A 18 -28.68 1.27 -0.07
N VAL A 19 -29.10 0.85 -1.25
CA VAL A 19 -29.95 -0.33 -1.45
C VAL A 19 -29.15 -1.35 -2.25
N VAL A 20 -29.16 -2.59 -1.81
CA VAL A 20 -28.58 -3.70 -2.58
C VAL A 20 -29.62 -4.12 -3.63
N GLU A 21 -29.40 -3.72 -4.88
CA GLU A 21 -30.29 -4.10 -5.99
C GLU A 21 -30.01 -5.53 -6.47
N ASN A 22 -28.73 -5.89 -6.57
CA ASN A 22 -28.29 -7.23 -6.99
C ASN A 22 -27.11 -7.69 -6.14
N VAL A 23 -27.12 -8.94 -5.78
CA VAL A 23 -25.94 -9.63 -5.27
C VAL A 23 -25.30 -10.34 -6.45
N ASN A 24 -24.08 -9.94 -6.79
CA ASN A 24 -23.32 -10.68 -7.79
C ASN A 24 -22.92 -12.02 -7.17
N THR A 25 -23.66 -13.07 -7.53
CA THR A 25 -23.42 -14.45 -7.09
C THR A 25 -22.43 -15.17 -8.00
N GLU A 26 -21.77 -14.47 -8.94
CA GLU A 26 -20.59 -15.05 -9.54
C GLU A 26 -19.66 -15.43 -8.39
N GLU A 27 -19.59 -16.72 -8.15
CA GLU A 27 -18.61 -17.30 -7.25
C GLU A 27 -17.26 -16.74 -7.69
N HIS A 28 -16.81 -15.72 -6.97
CA HIS A 28 -15.46 -15.23 -7.18
C HIS A 28 -14.58 -16.40 -6.81
N GLY A 29 -13.98 -17.05 -7.81
CA GLY A 29 -12.98 -18.09 -7.66
C GLY A 29 -11.75 -17.65 -6.83
N LEU A 30 -11.89 -16.52 -6.15
CA LEU A 30 -10.97 -15.97 -5.16
C LEU A 30 -10.73 -16.92 -3.98
N TYR A 31 -11.65 -17.83 -3.72
CA TYR A 31 -11.57 -18.76 -2.59
C TYR A 31 -11.33 -20.21 -3.00
N GLU A 32 -11.40 -20.50 -4.30
CA GLU A 32 -11.04 -21.81 -4.83
C GLU A 32 -9.52 -21.88 -5.03
N GLY A 33 -8.78 -22.07 -3.96
CA GLY A 33 -7.37 -22.28 -4.09
C GLY A 33 -6.52 -21.61 -3.00
N ARG A 34 -5.25 -21.50 -3.30
CA ARG A 34 -4.25 -20.94 -2.37
C ARG A 34 -4.36 -19.41 -2.32
N VAL A 35 -4.36 -18.84 -1.10
CA VAL A 35 -4.31 -17.39 -0.89
C VAL A 35 -2.96 -16.85 -1.37
N ASP A 36 -2.95 -16.35 -2.58
CA ASP A 36 -1.78 -15.73 -3.21
C ASP A 36 -1.77 -14.20 -3.09
N ARG A 37 -0.81 -13.55 -3.75
CA ARG A 37 -0.69 -12.10 -3.78
C ARG A 37 -1.89 -11.42 -4.44
N LYS A 38 -2.48 -12.01 -5.49
CA LYS A 38 -3.63 -11.42 -6.21
C LYS A 38 -4.87 -11.42 -5.33
N VAL A 39 -5.13 -12.56 -4.68
CA VAL A 39 -6.23 -12.67 -3.70
C VAL A 39 -6.07 -11.65 -2.58
N ARG A 40 -4.86 -11.49 -2.03
CA ARG A 40 -4.60 -10.50 -0.98
C ARG A 40 -4.80 -9.07 -1.47
N ALA A 41 -4.37 -8.75 -2.68
CA ALA A 41 -4.54 -7.43 -3.27
C ALA A 41 -6.02 -7.10 -3.49
N ALA A 42 -6.80 -8.05 -4.03
CA ALA A 42 -8.23 -7.91 -4.25
C ALA A 42 -9.00 -7.68 -2.94
N VAL A 43 -8.74 -8.52 -1.91
CA VAL A 43 -9.40 -8.41 -0.61
C VAL A 43 -9.07 -7.10 0.10
N LYS A 44 -7.83 -6.62 -0.03
CA LYS A 44 -7.39 -5.36 0.59
C LYS A 44 -7.73 -4.11 -0.24
N GLY A 45 -8.15 -4.27 -1.48
CA GLY A 45 -8.37 -3.16 -2.40
C GLY A 45 -7.10 -2.36 -2.72
N GLN A 46 -5.91 -2.98 -2.55
CA GLN A 46 -4.63 -2.33 -2.77
C GLN A 46 -3.59 -3.22 -3.42
N THR A 47 -2.70 -2.60 -4.18
CA THR A 47 -1.49 -3.24 -4.73
C THR A 47 -0.31 -2.96 -3.80
N ALA A 48 0.48 -3.98 -3.51
CA ALA A 48 1.71 -3.80 -2.74
C ALA A 48 2.73 -2.97 -3.52
N VAL A 49 3.21 -1.91 -2.92
CA VAL A 49 4.27 -1.04 -3.45
C VAL A 49 5.30 -0.78 -2.34
N THR A 50 6.55 -0.53 -2.71
CA THR A 50 7.57 0.01 -1.82
C THR A 50 7.86 1.44 -2.20
N VAL A 51 7.81 2.34 -1.23
CA VAL A 51 8.21 3.73 -1.39
C VAL A 51 9.47 3.96 -0.59
N GLU A 52 10.56 4.29 -1.28
CA GLU A 52 11.87 4.52 -0.68
C GLU A 52 11.97 5.95 -0.15
N PHE A 53 12.24 6.08 1.13
CA PHE A 53 12.53 7.33 1.82
C PHE A 53 14.00 7.32 2.24
N VAL A 54 14.83 8.12 1.56
CA VAL A 54 16.24 8.26 1.93
C VAL A 54 16.35 9.33 3.01
N LYS A 55 16.92 8.97 4.15
CA LYS A 55 17.09 9.87 5.31
C LYS A 55 17.81 11.16 4.93
N SER A 56 17.26 12.28 5.36
CA SER A 56 17.80 13.63 5.22
C SER A 56 17.26 14.52 6.35
N ASP A 57 17.65 15.79 6.38
CA ASP A 57 17.14 16.74 7.37
C ASP A 57 15.61 16.89 7.32
N LYS A 58 15.00 16.76 6.12
CA LYS A 58 13.56 16.86 5.90
C LYS A 58 12.85 15.49 5.97
N VAL A 59 13.53 14.44 5.54
CA VAL A 59 12.99 13.09 5.50
C VAL A 59 13.54 12.29 6.66
N ASN A 60 12.86 12.32 7.76
CA ASN A 60 13.19 11.60 8.98
C ASN A 60 12.07 10.63 9.36
N ARG A 61 12.24 9.88 10.44
CA ARG A 61 11.27 8.91 10.89
C ARG A 61 9.90 9.52 11.17
N ALA A 62 9.87 10.71 11.83
CA ALA A 62 8.62 11.38 12.17
C ALA A 62 7.82 11.76 10.91
N PHE A 63 8.49 12.26 9.87
CA PHE A 63 7.86 12.56 8.59
C PHE A 63 7.20 11.31 7.97
N VAL A 64 7.91 10.17 7.95
CA VAL A 64 7.37 8.93 7.36
C VAL A 64 6.25 8.35 8.21
N GLU A 65 6.32 8.48 9.55
CA GLU A 65 5.24 8.10 10.46
C GLU A 65 3.98 8.95 10.22
N ASP A 66 4.12 10.24 9.92
CA ASP A 66 2.98 11.10 9.59
C ASP A 66 2.35 10.72 8.24
N VAL A 67 3.15 10.40 7.23
CA VAL A 67 2.66 9.85 5.96
C VAL A 67 1.92 8.52 6.21
N GLU A 68 2.47 7.63 7.05
CA GLU A 68 1.84 6.35 7.38
C GLU A 68 0.48 6.55 8.05
N LYS A 69 0.35 7.49 8.99
CA LYS A 69 -0.91 7.82 9.66
C LYS A 69 -2.01 8.20 8.66
N VAL A 70 -1.68 9.09 7.71
CA VAL A 70 -2.63 9.53 6.68
C VAL A 70 -3.09 8.33 5.84
N LEU A 71 -2.15 7.52 5.35
CA LEU A 71 -2.47 6.32 4.58
C LEU A 71 -3.30 5.30 5.37
N HIS A 72 -3.02 5.15 6.66
CA HIS A 72 -3.75 4.23 7.53
C HIS A 72 -5.19 4.69 7.78
N ILE A 73 -5.41 6.00 7.98
CA ILE A 73 -6.75 6.60 8.09
C ILE A 73 -7.54 6.38 6.79
N ASP A 74 -6.87 6.45 5.64
CA ASP A 74 -7.45 6.16 4.32
C ASP A 74 -7.69 4.65 4.07
N GLY A 75 -7.45 3.79 5.06
CA GLY A 75 -7.69 2.36 4.99
C GLY A 75 -6.59 1.56 4.27
N ARG A 76 -5.42 2.14 4.03
CA ARG A 76 -4.28 1.41 3.47
C ARG A 76 -3.62 0.54 4.53
N HIS A 77 -3.26 -0.68 4.14
CA HIS A 77 -2.44 -1.57 4.95
C HIS A 77 -0.97 -1.24 4.71
N THR A 78 -0.40 -0.47 5.60
CA THR A 78 0.97 0.05 5.50
C THR A 78 1.90 -0.62 6.50
N TYR A 79 3.20 -0.51 6.24
CA TYR A 79 4.26 -0.88 7.18
C TYR A 79 5.48 0.03 6.99
N LEU A 80 5.83 0.81 8.02
CA LEU A 80 7.08 1.56 8.05
C LEU A 80 8.22 0.60 8.37
N TYR A 81 9.06 0.35 7.38
CA TYR A 81 10.22 -0.52 7.49
C TYR A 81 11.52 0.30 7.52
N ALA A 82 12.20 0.27 8.66
CA ALA A 82 13.51 0.87 8.85
C ALA A 82 14.50 -0.26 9.18
N PRO A 83 15.23 -0.78 8.17
CA PRO A 83 16.06 -1.95 8.34
C PRO A 83 17.23 -1.69 9.29
N SER A 84 17.60 -2.73 10.05
CA SER A 84 18.80 -2.78 10.86
C SER A 84 20.05 -2.99 9.99
N GLN A 85 21.21 -2.71 10.55
CA GLN A 85 22.48 -2.97 9.84
C GLN A 85 22.68 -4.47 9.59
N GLY A 86 22.98 -4.83 8.33
CA GLY A 86 23.20 -6.22 7.92
C GLY A 86 21.94 -7.03 7.63
N GLU A 87 20.77 -6.40 7.68
CA GLU A 87 19.51 -7.05 7.33
C GLU A 87 19.36 -7.20 5.82
N ASP A 88 18.85 -8.34 5.35
CA ASP A 88 18.52 -8.56 3.93
C ASP A 88 17.20 -7.86 3.59
N ILE A 89 17.32 -6.60 3.18
CA ILE A 89 16.19 -5.73 2.84
C ILE A 89 15.34 -6.36 1.72
N SER A 90 15.99 -6.91 0.70
CA SER A 90 15.30 -7.49 -0.47
C SER A 90 14.42 -8.67 -0.07
N LEU A 91 14.89 -9.52 0.84
CA LEU A 91 14.12 -10.65 1.34
C LEU A 91 12.90 -10.20 2.15
N VAL A 92 13.06 -9.21 3.03
CA VAL A 92 11.95 -8.65 3.82
C VAL A 92 10.91 -8.00 2.92
N LEU A 93 11.32 -7.18 1.95
CA LEU A 93 10.41 -6.56 0.98
C LEU A 93 9.61 -7.60 0.19
N LYS A 94 10.27 -8.68 -0.24
CA LYS A 94 9.60 -9.80 -0.93
C LYS A 94 8.48 -10.41 -0.09
N HIS A 95 8.69 -10.59 1.23
CA HIS A 95 7.66 -11.13 2.12
C HIS A 95 6.52 -10.14 2.33
N LEU A 96 6.82 -8.85 2.56
CA LEU A 96 5.81 -7.81 2.73
C LEU A 96 4.96 -7.61 1.47
N HIS A 97 5.59 -7.65 0.28
CA HIS A 97 4.86 -7.62 -0.99
C HIS A 97 3.94 -8.82 -1.18
N ARG A 98 4.39 -10.03 -0.81
CA ARG A 98 3.52 -11.23 -0.84
C ARG A 98 2.36 -11.11 0.13
N ALA A 99 2.54 -10.42 1.24
CA ALA A 99 1.47 -10.13 2.19
C ALA A 99 0.50 -9.04 1.72
N GLY A 100 0.80 -8.34 0.59
CA GLY A 100 -0.03 -7.28 0.03
C GLY A 100 0.06 -5.96 0.82
N ILE A 101 1.25 -5.64 1.35
CA ILE A 101 1.49 -4.46 2.18
C ILE A 101 2.11 -3.33 1.34
N VAL A 102 1.69 -2.10 1.60
CA VAL A 102 2.36 -0.88 1.14
C VAL A 102 3.50 -0.59 2.10
N VAL A 103 4.74 -0.67 1.63
CA VAL A 103 5.94 -0.52 2.45
C VAL A 103 6.49 0.89 2.34
N LEU A 104 6.62 1.57 3.47
CA LEU A 104 7.32 2.85 3.60
C LEU A 104 8.73 2.54 4.10
N LEU A 105 9.68 2.45 3.16
CA LEU A 105 11.05 2.01 3.42
C LEU A 105 11.93 3.21 3.77
N LEU A 106 12.32 3.34 5.03
CA LEU A 106 13.20 4.41 5.51
C LEU A 106 14.65 3.91 5.63
N VAL A 107 15.51 4.34 4.72
CA VAL A 107 16.90 3.89 4.59
C VAL A 107 17.87 5.04 4.57
N ASP A 108 19.13 4.78 4.89
CA ASP A 108 20.22 5.68 4.55
C ASP A 108 20.67 5.48 3.08
N LYS A 109 21.52 6.39 2.59
CA LYS A 109 21.96 6.35 1.20
C LYS A 109 22.71 5.05 0.85
N LYS A 110 23.51 4.52 1.77
CA LYS A 110 24.27 3.28 1.54
C LYS A 110 23.34 2.08 1.42
N GLN A 111 22.32 2.02 2.28
CA GLN A 111 21.29 0.99 2.23
C GLN A 111 20.48 1.09 0.93
N ALA A 112 20.08 2.31 0.52
CA ALA A 112 19.35 2.53 -0.73
C ALA A 112 20.15 2.07 -1.96
N ASP A 113 21.44 2.36 -1.99
CA ASP A 113 22.35 1.96 -3.08
C ASP A 113 22.62 0.44 -3.10
N SER A 114 22.47 -0.24 -1.98
CA SER A 114 22.66 -1.70 -1.86
C SER A 114 21.46 -2.54 -2.28
N ILE A 115 20.28 -1.93 -2.46
CA ILE A 115 19.07 -2.65 -2.84
C ILE A 115 19.14 -3.00 -4.32
N GLU A 116 19.33 -4.29 -4.59
CA GLU A 116 19.27 -4.86 -5.93
C GLU A 116 17.82 -5.14 -6.36
N ASN A 117 17.57 -5.18 -7.68
CA ASN A 117 16.29 -5.57 -8.28
C ASN A 117 15.09 -4.73 -7.80
N LYS A 118 15.23 -3.40 -7.87
CA LYS A 118 14.07 -2.49 -7.68
C LYS A 118 13.03 -2.79 -8.76
N THR A 119 11.93 -3.41 -8.35
CA THR A 119 10.84 -3.86 -9.24
C THR A 119 9.98 -2.68 -9.68
N GLU A 120 9.06 -2.90 -10.64
CA GLU A 120 8.10 -1.89 -11.10
C GLU A 120 7.24 -1.27 -9.98
N ASN A 121 7.07 -2.00 -8.87
CA ASN A 121 6.34 -1.53 -7.69
C ASN A 121 7.25 -0.83 -6.67
N TYR A 122 8.45 -0.42 -7.06
CA TYR A 122 9.41 0.28 -6.23
C TYR A 122 9.52 1.73 -6.67
N ILE A 123 9.24 2.66 -5.78
CA ILE A 123 9.14 4.10 -6.05
C ILE A 123 10.29 4.81 -5.34
N THR A 124 11.15 5.49 -6.11
CA THR A 124 12.32 6.22 -5.60
C THR A 124 12.16 7.73 -5.68
N ASN A 125 11.38 8.23 -6.61
CA ASN A 125 11.27 9.65 -6.95
C ASN A 125 9.88 10.24 -6.60
N TRP A 126 9.30 9.81 -5.49
CA TRP A 126 8.02 10.30 -5.00
C TRP A 126 8.01 11.84 -4.77
N SER A 127 9.16 12.44 -4.44
CA SER A 127 9.30 13.87 -4.18
C SER A 127 9.07 14.77 -5.40
N GLU A 128 9.06 14.20 -6.60
CA GLU A 128 8.66 14.93 -7.82
C GLU A 128 7.16 15.27 -7.82
N ASN A 129 6.36 14.59 -6.99
CA ASN A 129 4.91 14.75 -6.90
C ASN A 129 4.47 15.51 -5.63
N GLY A 130 5.41 16.11 -4.91
CA GLY A 130 5.17 16.86 -3.69
C GLY A 130 6.09 16.45 -2.55
N THR A 131 6.24 17.33 -1.56
CA THR A 131 7.11 17.11 -0.40
C THR A 131 6.37 17.20 0.93
N GLU A 132 5.12 17.66 0.91
CA GLU A 132 4.26 17.70 2.08
C GLU A 132 3.62 16.33 2.35
N VAL A 133 3.35 16.05 3.62
CA VAL A 133 2.81 14.75 4.06
C VAL A 133 1.57 14.32 3.25
N GLU A 134 0.62 15.24 3.09
CA GLU A 134 -0.64 14.96 2.37
C GLU A 134 -0.42 14.70 0.88
N GLU A 135 0.49 15.42 0.24
CA GLU A 135 0.82 15.25 -1.18
C GLU A 135 1.48 13.89 -1.41
N VAL A 136 2.44 13.54 -0.54
CA VAL A 136 3.13 12.24 -0.59
C VAL A 136 2.15 11.10 -0.35
N ALA A 137 1.27 11.22 0.64
CA ALA A 137 0.24 10.22 0.92
C ALA A 137 -0.73 10.07 -0.25
N ALA A 138 -1.17 11.18 -0.86
CA ALA A 138 -2.05 11.17 -2.04
C ALA A 138 -1.38 10.48 -3.24
N TYR A 139 -0.10 10.74 -3.47
CA TYR A 139 0.68 10.07 -4.50
C TYR A 139 0.77 8.56 -4.26
N ILE A 140 1.14 8.13 -3.05
CA ILE A 140 1.25 6.71 -2.69
C ILE A 140 -0.11 6.02 -2.83
N ARG A 141 -1.19 6.67 -2.40
CA ARG A 141 -2.56 6.17 -2.55
C ARG A 141 -2.89 5.87 -4.00
N LYS A 142 -2.57 6.80 -4.91
CA LYS A 142 -2.78 6.63 -6.36
C LYS A 142 -1.97 5.46 -6.92
N GLN A 143 -0.71 5.29 -6.50
CA GLN A 143 0.16 4.22 -6.97
C GLN A 143 -0.22 2.83 -6.40
N SER A 144 -0.90 2.78 -5.27
CA SER A 144 -1.29 1.56 -4.58
C SER A 144 -2.74 1.13 -4.80
N VAL A 145 -3.48 1.77 -5.71
CA VAL A 145 -4.86 1.37 -6.04
C VAL A 145 -4.86 -0.01 -6.70
N TYR A 146 -5.72 -0.89 -6.22
CA TYR A 146 -6.02 -2.15 -6.91
C TYR A 146 -6.95 -1.88 -8.10
N GLY A 147 -6.58 -2.33 -9.28
CA GLY A 147 -7.38 -2.15 -10.49
C GLY A 147 -6.84 -3.00 -11.64
N GLU A 148 -7.57 -3.01 -12.78
CA GLU A 148 -7.21 -3.81 -13.95
C GLU A 148 -5.80 -3.53 -14.49
N ALA A 149 -5.28 -2.31 -14.35
CA ALA A 149 -3.93 -1.96 -14.75
C ALA A 149 -2.86 -2.69 -13.91
N SER A 150 -3.12 -2.94 -12.62
CA SER A 150 -2.22 -3.68 -11.73
C SER A 150 -2.21 -5.19 -12.02
N VAL A 151 -3.24 -5.67 -12.72
CA VAL A 151 -3.35 -7.08 -13.13
C VAL A 151 -2.67 -7.33 -14.47
N ARG A 152 -2.62 -6.31 -15.36
CA ARG A 152 -2.04 -6.44 -16.71
C ARG A 152 -0.52 -6.54 -16.73
N ASN A 153 0.16 -5.94 -15.76
CA ASN A 153 1.63 -6.00 -15.65
C ASN A 153 2.13 -7.21 -14.85
N GLY A 154 1.38 -8.29 -14.91
CA GLY A 154 1.53 -9.48 -14.08
C GLY A 154 2.63 -10.44 -14.50
N ASN A 155 3.88 -10.01 -14.53
CA ASN A 155 5.01 -10.92 -14.36
C ASN A 155 5.36 -11.00 -12.87
N TYR A 156 4.45 -11.60 -12.12
CA TYR A 156 4.62 -11.87 -10.70
C TYR A 156 5.12 -13.32 -10.52
N ILE A 157 6.40 -13.50 -10.62
CA ILE A 157 7.06 -14.74 -10.16
C ILE A 157 7.37 -14.65 -8.68
#